data_8342f918dc847dad0d27ae4280adb4ee
#
_entry.id   8342f918dc847dad0d27ae4280adb4ee
#
_cell.length_a   1.000
_cell.length_b   1.000
_cell.length_c   1.000
_cell.angle_alpha   90.00
_cell.angle_beta   90.00
_cell.angle_gamma   90.00
#
_symmetry.space_group_name_H-M   'P 1'
#
loop_
_entity.id
_entity.type
_entity.pdbx_description
1 polymer ?
#
loop_
_entity_poly.entity_id
_entity_poly.type
_entity_poly.pdbx_seq_one_letter_code
_entity_poly.pdbx_strand_id
1 'polypeptide(L)'
;MNGLFIFLKELVQPLNIIARHLTIDMYNCKPNHLPDSEDFQSELPSLIQSAGFHILTTETHAINEEHLAMGMLLHEGHFTVHIYTGLKYVAADLFLCEKDAAPELLFKSLRDLFKPEKTKTTYLKRGDFGTVKDMKPRIKTKVAPLRRIHNTGARVIRLLAHQHHSVE
;
A
#
# COMPACT_ATOMS: atom_id res chain seq x y z
N MET A 1 -36.53 18.23 -31.45
CA MET A 1 -35.10 17.92 -31.52
C MET A 1 -34.34 18.01 -30.16
N ASN A 2 -35.01 18.06 -29.01
CA ASN A 2 -34.36 18.24 -27.70
C ASN A 2 -34.23 16.97 -26.84
N GLY A 3 -34.80 15.83 -27.26
CA GLY A 3 -34.77 14.61 -26.45
C GLY A 3 -33.45 13.79 -26.57
N LEU A 4 -32.81 13.87 -27.74
CA LEU A 4 -31.58 13.13 -28.02
C LEU A 4 -30.34 13.70 -27.28
N PHE A 5 -30.32 15.01 -27.01
CA PHE A 5 -29.25 15.69 -26.30
C PHE A 5 -29.27 15.42 -24.77
N ILE A 6 -30.46 15.16 -24.22
CA ILE A 6 -30.61 14.82 -22.79
C ILE A 6 -30.16 13.38 -22.57
N PHE A 7 -30.49 12.45 -23.49
CA PHE A 7 -30.12 11.05 -23.39
C PHE A 7 -28.59 10.81 -23.51
N LEU A 8 -27.87 11.66 -24.27
CA LEU A 8 -26.41 11.61 -24.39
C LEU A 8 -25.68 12.20 -23.19
N LYS A 9 -26.33 13.06 -22.39
CA LYS A 9 -25.73 13.61 -21.15
C LYS A 9 -25.77 12.65 -19.98
N GLU A 10 -26.72 11.70 -19.95
CA GLU A 10 -26.79 10.67 -18.91
C GLU A 10 -25.83 9.50 -19.17
N LEU A 11 -25.34 9.32 -20.39
CA LEU A 11 -24.41 8.22 -20.78
C LEU A 11 -22.94 8.56 -20.51
N VAL A 12 -22.60 9.79 -20.15
CA VAL A 12 -21.25 10.18 -19.78
C VAL A 12 -21.26 10.66 -18.32
N GLN A 13 -21.63 9.78 -17.43
CA GLN A 13 -21.17 9.94 -16.04
C GLN A 13 -19.65 9.81 -16.08
N PRO A 14 -18.87 10.83 -15.63
CA PRO A 14 -17.45 10.60 -15.48
C PRO A 14 -17.31 9.43 -14.52
N LEU A 15 -16.68 8.36 -14.96
CA LEU A 15 -16.22 7.27 -14.11
C LEU A 15 -15.22 7.88 -13.10
N ASN A 16 -15.75 8.47 -12.04
CA ASN A 16 -14.97 8.82 -10.88
C ASN A 16 -14.60 7.51 -10.15
N ILE A 17 -13.72 6.73 -10.77
CA ILE A 17 -13.09 5.59 -10.11
C ILE A 17 -12.14 6.20 -9.10
N ILE A 18 -12.65 6.50 -7.92
CA ILE A 18 -11.81 6.87 -6.79
C ILE A 18 -11.36 5.56 -6.16
N ALA A 19 -10.17 5.12 -6.53
CA ALA A 19 -9.52 4.03 -5.83
C ALA A 19 -8.80 4.57 -4.59
N ARG A 20 -8.84 3.78 -3.52
CA ARG A 20 -8.13 4.03 -2.25
C ARG A 20 -7.05 2.99 -2.07
N HIS A 21 -5.85 3.42 -1.78
CA HIS A 21 -4.74 2.53 -1.46
C HIS A 21 -4.29 2.83 -0.03
N LEU A 22 -4.37 1.84 0.82
CA LEU A 22 -3.99 1.91 2.21
C LEU A 22 -2.84 0.95 2.44
N THR A 23 -1.81 1.43 3.12
CA THR A 23 -0.69 0.59 3.55
C THR A 23 -0.60 0.63 5.06
N ILE A 24 -0.22 -0.49 5.67
CA ILE A 24 0.06 -0.57 7.10
C ILE A 24 1.39 -1.30 7.33
N ASP A 25 2.33 -0.59 7.93
CA ASP A 25 3.59 -1.13 8.43
C ASP A 25 3.43 -1.40 9.92
N MET A 26 3.69 -2.63 10.34
CA MET A 26 3.58 -3.10 11.73
C MET A 26 4.95 -3.54 12.22
N TYR A 27 5.45 -2.88 13.26
CA TYR A 27 6.81 -3.07 13.79
C TYR A 27 6.79 -3.73 15.17
N ASN A 28 7.80 -4.54 15.43
CA ASN A 28 7.97 -5.29 16.67
C ASN A 28 6.71 -6.10 17.03
N CYS A 29 6.21 -6.83 16.04
CA CYS A 29 5.11 -7.77 16.22
C CYS A 29 5.53 -8.86 17.24
N LYS A 30 4.59 -9.28 18.08
CA LYS A 30 4.90 -10.32 19.07
C LYS A 30 5.18 -11.65 18.40
N PRO A 31 6.28 -12.35 18.69
CA PRO A 31 6.64 -13.61 18.03
C PRO A 31 5.54 -14.67 18.07
N ASN A 32 4.83 -14.80 19.18
CA ASN A 32 3.71 -15.75 19.34
C ASN A 32 2.45 -15.36 18.52
N HIS A 33 2.48 -14.24 17.85
CA HIS A 33 1.44 -13.73 16.94
C HIS A 33 1.93 -13.60 15.49
N LEU A 34 3.11 -14.11 15.20
CA LEU A 34 3.59 -14.30 13.84
C LEU A 34 3.32 -15.76 13.48
N PRO A 35 2.26 -16.04 12.72
CA PRO A 35 1.82 -17.39 12.44
C PRO A 35 2.86 -18.14 11.60
N ASP A 36 2.91 -19.44 11.73
CA ASP A 36 3.55 -20.29 10.73
C ASP A 36 2.75 -20.32 9.42
N SER A 37 3.23 -21.02 8.43
CA SER A 37 2.62 -21.01 7.10
C SER A 37 1.23 -21.63 7.04
N GLU A 38 0.92 -22.60 7.89
CA GLU A 38 -0.36 -23.33 7.87
C GLU A 38 -1.46 -22.53 8.57
N ASP A 39 -1.19 -22.00 9.76
CA ASP A 39 -2.11 -21.15 10.50
C ASP A 39 -2.44 -19.88 9.71
N PHE A 40 -1.43 -19.28 9.08
CA PHE A 40 -1.60 -18.07 8.29
C PHE A 40 -2.53 -18.24 7.09
N GLN A 41 -2.47 -19.40 6.40
CA GLN A 41 -3.33 -19.72 5.26
C GLN A 41 -4.81 -19.81 5.63
N SER A 42 -5.14 -20.12 6.85
CA SER A 42 -6.53 -20.25 7.32
C SER A 42 -7.03 -19.00 8.06
N GLU A 43 -6.20 -18.40 8.89
CA GLU A 43 -6.60 -17.33 9.80
C GLU A 43 -6.80 -15.99 9.06
N LEU A 44 -5.89 -15.65 8.17
CA LEU A 44 -5.94 -14.36 7.49
C LEU A 44 -7.13 -14.24 6.50
N PRO A 45 -7.45 -15.23 5.66
CA PRO A 45 -8.66 -15.19 4.85
C PRO A 45 -9.93 -15.05 5.68
N SER A 46 -10.03 -15.77 6.81
CA SER A 46 -11.17 -15.68 7.72
C SER A 46 -11.32 -14.28 8.32
N LEU A 47 -10.20 -13.64 8.66
CA LEU A 47 -10.16 -12.27 9.15
C LEU A 47 -10.60 -11.26 8.09
N ILE A 48 -10.14 -11.40 6.84
CA ILE A 48 -10.52 -10.56 5.70
C ILE A 48 -12.02 -10.66 5.44
N GLN A 49 -12.58 -11.87 5.42
CA GLN A 49 -14.03 -12.09 5.25
C GLN A 49 -14.84 -11.49 6.42
N SER A 50 -14.37 -11.66 7.66
CA SER A 50 -15.01 -11.09 8.84
C SER A 50 -15.01 -9.56 8.85
N ALA A 51 -14.05 -8.94 8.15
CA ALA A 51 -14.00 -7.49 7.92
C ALA A 51 -14.93 -7.02 6.79
N GLY A 52 -15.69 -7.93 6.17
CA GLY A 52 -16.69 -7.62 5.15
C GLY A 52 -16.18 -7.62 3.72
N PHE A 53 -15.01 -8.21 3.44
CA PHE A 53 -14.45 -8.31 2.09
C PHE A 53 -14.73 -9.69 1.47
N HIS A 54 -14.96 -9.71 0.15
CA HIS A 54 -15.26 -10.92 -0.60
C HIS A 54 -14.03 -11.40 -1.37
N ILE A 55 -13.45 -12.52 -0.91
CA ILE A 55 -12.25 -13.12 -1.51
C ILE A 55 -12.64 -13.89 -2.78
N LEU A 56 -11.96 -13.58 -3.89
CA LEU A 56 -12.10 -14.28 -5.17
C LEU A 56 -11.02 -15.35 -5.35
N THR A 57 -9.78 -15.03 -4.97
CA THR A 57 -8.65 -15.96 -4.98
C THR A 57 -7.61 -15.58 -3.94
N THR A 58 -6.84 -16.57 -3.51
CA THR A 58 -5.76 -16.42 -2.53
C THR A 58 -4.55 -17.21 -2.99
N GLU A 59 -3.37 -16.60 -2.92
CA GLU A 59 -2.08 -17.22 -3.18
C GLU A 59 -1.13 -16.96 -2.01
N THR A 60 -0.43 -18.01 -1.56
CA THR A 60 0.51 -17.92 -0.45
C THR A 60 1.84 -18.55 -0.84
N HIS A 61 2.93 -17.87 -0.56
CA HIS A 61 4.29 -18.33 -0.84
C HIS A 61 5.22 -18.07 0.34
N ALA A 62 5.96 -19.11 0.76
CA ALA A 62 7.14 -18.94 1.58
C ALA A 62 8.29 -18.49 0.65
N ILE A 63 8.67 -17.23 0.72
CA ILE A 63 9.77 -16.68 -0.08
C ILE A 63 11.11 -17.24 0.41
N ASN A 64 11.25 -17.38 1.71
CA ASN A 64 12.33 -18.06 2.41
C ASN A 64 11.85 -18.43 3.83
N GLU A 65 12.75 -18.97 4.67
CA GLU A 65 12.45 -19.44 6.04
C GLU A 65 11.90 -18.33 6.97
N GLU A 66 12.21 -17.07 6.69
CA GLU A 66 11.82 -15.92 7.52
C GLU A 66 10.87 -14.95 6.80
N HIS A 67 10.45 -15.26 5.57
CA HIS A 67 9.60 -14.36 4.77
C HIS A 67 8.45 -15.11 4.11
N LEU A 68 7.26 -14.87 4.60
CA LEU A 68 6.01 -15.37 4.06
C LEU A 68 5.24 -14.22 3.37
N ALA A 69 4.67 -14.51 2.22
CA ALA A 69 3.84 -13.57 1.46
C ALA A 69 2.49 -14.18 1.11
N MET A 70 1.43 -13.38 1.19
CA MET A 70 0.10 -13.76 0.72
C MET A 70 -0.52 -12.63 -0.07
N GLY A 71 -1.13 -12.98 -1.20
CA GLY A 71 -1.93 -12.09 -2.02
C GLY A 71 -3.36 -12.59 -2.13
N MET A 72 -4.32 -11.68 -2.09
CA MET A 72 -5.75 -11.95 -2.27
C MET A 72 -6.34 -11.00 -3.27
N LEU A 73 -6.99 -11.53 -4.29
CA LEU A 73 -7.89 -10.75 -5.13
C LEU A 73 -9.26 -10.73 -4.46
N LEU A 74 -9.80 -9.53 -4.29
CA LEU A 74 -11.09 -9.28 -3.66
C LEU A 74 -12.06 -8.74 -4.70
N HIS A 75 -13.36 -8.89 -4.48
CA HIS A 75 -14.38 -8.23 -5.29
C HIS A 75 -14.21 -6.70 -5.26
N GLU A 76 -13.84 -6.17 -4.11
CA GLU A 76 -13.67 -4.74 -3.86
C GLU A 76 -12.28 -4.20 -4.29
N GLY A 77 -11.32 -5.11 -4.63
CA GLY A 77 -9.97 -4.72 -4.98
C GLY A 77 -8.95 -5.84 -4.77
N HIS A 78 -7.88 -5.57 -4.03
CA HIS A 78 -6.90 -6.59 -3.64
C HIS A 78 -6.23 -6.26 -2.31
N PHE A 79 -5.76 -7.32 -1.63
CA PHE A 79 -4.99 -7.25 -0.41
C PHE A 79 -3.70 -8.06 -0.57
N THR A 80 -2.60 -7.52 -0.07
CA THR A 80 -1.33 -8.25 0.02
C THR A 80 -0.72 -8.06 1.39
N VAL A 81 0.00 -9.08 1.86
CA VAL A 81 0.72 -9.01 3.13
C VAL A 81 2.03 -9.76 3.03
N HIS A 82 3.06 -9.17 3.63
CA HIS A 82 4.39 -9.74 3.79
C HIS A 82 4.73 -9.81 5.27
N ILE A 83 5.12 -11.00 5.74
CA ILE A 83 5.52 -11.26 7.12
C ILE A 83 7.00 -11.59 7.13
N TYR A 84 7.76 -10.84 7.90
CA TYR A 84 9.19 -11.04 8.13
C TYR A 84 9.39 -11.45 9.59
N THR A 85 9.44 -12.76 9.85
CA THR A 85 9.47 -13.30 11.21
C THR A 85 10.73 -12.91 11.97
N GLY A 86 11.90 -12.98 11.34
CA GLY A 86 13.18 -12.58 11.95
C GLY A 86 13.24 -11.10 12.27
N LEU A 87 12.57 -10.24 11.49
CA LEU A 87 12.49 -8.79 11.72
C LEU A 87 11.32 -8.40 12.64
N LYS A 88 10.43 -9.33 12.99
CA LYS A 88 9.17 -9.05 13.70
C LYS A 88 8.37 -7.93 13.02
N TYR A 89 8.34 -7.94 11.70
CA TYR A 89 7.76 -6.90 10.87
C TYR A 89 6.72 -7.48 9.91
N VAL A 90 5.60 -6.77 9.78
CA VAL A 90 4.55 -7.09 8.82
C VAL A 90 4.22 -5.86 8.01
N ALA A 91 4.22 -6.01 6.69
CA ALA A 91 3.74 -5.00 5.75
C ALA A 91 2.48 -5.50 5.06
N ALA A 92 1.41 -4.71 5.06
CA ALA A 92 0.20 -5.04 4.34
C ALA A 92 -0.30 -3.86 3.52
N ASP A 93 -0.85 -4.20 2.34
CA ASP A 93 -1.40 -3.27 1.36
C ASP A 93 -2.84 -3.66 1.02
N LEU A 94 -3.73 -2.67 1.01
CA LEU A 94 -5.12 -2.82 0.63
C LEU A 94 -5.46 -1.78 -0.44
N PHE A 95 -5.78 -2.24 -1.64
CA PHE A 95 -6.27 -1.40 -2.72
C PHE A 95 -7.75 -1.65 -2.91
N LEU A 96 -8.57 -0.59 -2.87
CA LEU A 96 -10.01 -0.64 -2.97
C LEU A 96 -10.52 0.21 -4.11
N CYS A 97 -11.36 -0.37 -4.95
CA CYS A 97 -12.08 0.32 -6.04
C CYS A 97 -13.50 0.74 -5.62
N GLU A 98 -14.03 0.19 -4.54
CA GLU A 98 -15.37 0.51 -4.03
C GLU A 98 -15.33 1.64 -2.99
N LYS A 99 -16.32 2.55 -3.07
CA LYS A 99 -16.40 3.70 -2.18
C LYS A 99 -16.87 3.33 -0.77
N ASP A 100 -17.74 2.34 -0.67
CA ASP A 100 -18.44 1.99 0.56
C ASP A 100 -17.69 0.98 1.43
N ALA A 101 -16.61 0.39 0.91
CA ALA A 101 -15.76 -0.51 1.68
C ALA A 101 -15.10 0.21 2.86
N ALA A 102 -15.15 -0.40 4.07
CA ALA A 102 -14.63 0.16 5.31
C ALA A 102 -13.32 -0.54 5.74
N PRO A 103 -12.15 -0.02 5.36
CA PRO A 103 -10.86 -0.65 5.64
C PRO A 103 -10.45 -0.59 7.12
N GLU A 104 -11.10 0.26 7.91
CA GLU A 104 -10.71 0.52 9.30
C GLU A 104 -10.86 -0.73 10.18
N LEU A 105 -11.92 -1.52 9.94
CA LEU A 105 -12.15 -2.76 10.68
C LEU A 105 -11.04 -3.78 10.38
N LEU A 106 -10.68 -3.95 9.10
CA LEU A 106 -9.59 -4.84 8.69
C LEU A 106 -8.26 -4.44 9.37
N PHE A 107 -7.91 -3.16 9.34
CA PHE A 107 -6.67 -2.68 9.94
C PHE A 107 -6.65 -2.81 11.47
N LYS A 108 -7.81 -2.67 12.12
CA LYS A 108 -7.95 -2.99 13.53
C LYS A 108 -7.68 -4.47 13.78
N SER A 109 -8.32 -5.35 13.00
CA SER A 109 -8.17 -6.81 13.14
C SER A 109 -6.73 -7.27 12.88
N LEU A 110 -6.04 -6.70 11.89
CA LEU A 110 -4.62 -6.98 11.65
C LEU A 110 -3.73 -6.58 12.85
N ARG A 111 -3.98 -5.43 13.47
CA ARG A 111 -3.27 -5.04 14.70
C ARG A 111 -3.58 -5.96 15.88
N ASP A 112 -4.81 -6.43 15.96
CA ASP A 112 -5.21 -7.37 16.99
C ASP A 112 -4.60 -8.75 16.77
N LEU A 113 -4.41 -9.17 15.52
CA LEU A 113 -3.74 -10.40 15.16
C LEU A 113 -2.24 -10.35 15.47
N PHE A 114 -1.52 -9.38 14.91
CA PHE A 114 -0.05 -9.31 14.96
C PHE A 114 0.51 -8.64 16.23
N LYS A 115 -0.32 -7.95 17.01
CA LYS A 115 0.06 -7.25 18.25
C LYS A 115 1.36 -6.42 18.11
N PRO A 116 1.47 -5.52 17.12
CA PRO A 116 2.66 -4.70 16.95
C PRO A 116 2.81 -3.67 18.07
N GLU A 117 4.05 -3.31 18.40
CA GLU A 117 4.32 -2.19 19.31
C GLU A 117 4.09 -0.84 18.64
N LYS A 118 4.33 -0.78 17.32
CA LYS A 118 4.18 0.45 16.53
C LYS A 118 3.58 0.13 15.18
N THR A 119 2.65 0.99 14.75
CA THR A 119 2.08 0.95 13.40
C THR A 119 2.29 2.28 12.68
N LYS A 120 2.44 2.20 11.35
CA LYS A 120 2.41 3.34 10.45
C LYS A 120 1.42 3.04 9.34
N THR A 121 0.44 3.89 9.16
CA THR A 121 -0.57 3.75 8.11
C THR A 121 -0.45 4.90 7.12
N THR A 122 -0.50 4.59 5.83
CA THR A 122 -0.53 5.58 4.76
C THR A 122 -1.80 5.41 3.94
N TYR A 123 -2.43 6.51 3.62
CA TYR A 123 -3.65 6.55 2.80
C TYR A 123 -3.39 7.35 1.54
N LEU A 124 -3.64 6.75 0.37
CA LEU A 124 -3.48 7.37 -0.93
C LEU A 124 -4.81 7.30 -1.70
N LYS A 125 -5.27 8.41 -2.23
CA LYS A 125 -6.33 8.45 -3.23
C LYS A 125 -5.71 8.22 -4.61
N ARG A 126 -6.30 7.35 -5.41
CA ARG A 126 -5.84 7.03 -6.75
C ARG A 126 -6.99 7.18 -7.75
N GLY A 127 -6.67 7.50 -9.01
CA GLY A 127 -7.67 7.60 -10.07
C GLY A 127 -8.54 8.86 -9.98
N ASP A 128 -8.10 9.91 -9.29
CA ASP A 128 -8.75 11.22 -9.33
C ASP A 128 -8.42 11.90 -10.67
N PHE A 129 -9.30 11.70 -11.64
CA PHE A 129 -9.20 12.30 -12.98
C PHE A 129 -9.90 13.67 -13.05
N GLY A 130 -9.81 14.47 -11.97
CA GLY A 130 -10.55 15.72 -11.83
C GLY A 130 -10.39 16.71 -12.97
N THR A 131 -9.22 16.79 -13.60
CA THR A 131 -8.99 17.60 -14.83
C THR A 131 -7.84 17.06 -15.67
N VAL A 132 -7.81 17.36 -16.98
CA VAL A 132 -6.69 17.02 -17.90
C VAL A 132 -5.35 17.58 -17.40
N LYS A 133 -5.34 18.63 -16.58
CA LYS A 133 -4.13 19.18 -15.94
C LYS A 133 -3.56 18.26 -14.84
N ASP A 134 -4.38 17.42 -14.22
CA ASP A 134 -3.96 16.51 -13.15
C ASP A 134 -3.35 15.22 -13.68
N MET A 135 -3.45 14.95 -14.98
CA MET A 135 -2.79 13.80 -15.63
C MET A 135 -1.25 13.91 -15.68
N LYS A 136 -0.67 15.04 -15.27
CA LYS A 136 0.77 15.18 -15.05
C LYS A 136 1.06 15.01 -13.56
N PRO A 137 1.53 13.85 -13.11
CA PRO A 137 1.83 13.61 -11.70
C PRO A 137 2.90 14.62 -11.24
N ARG A 138 2.50 15.57 -10.40
CA ARG A 138 3.45 16.42 -9.68
C ARG A 138 4.03 15.60 -8.54
N ILE A 139 5.16 14.94 -8.77
CA ILE A 139 5.91 14.27 -7.72
C ILE A 139 6.49 15.33 -6.79
N LYS A 140 5.73 15.76 -5.80
CA LYS A 140 6.25 16.52 -4.66
C LYS A 140 6.72 15.52 -3.62
N THR A 141 7.91 14.96 -3.79
CA THR A 141 8.59 14.25 -2.71
C THR A 141 9.00 15.29 -1.67
N LYS A 142 8.28 15.38 -0.56
CA LYS A 142 8.74 16.13 0.62
C LYS A 142 9.88 15.33 1.25
N VAL A 143 11.10 15.50 0.75
CA VAL A 143 12.29 15.00 1.41
C VAL A 143 12.50 15.86 2.66
N ALA A 144 12.61 15.22 3.83
CA ALA A 144 12.91 15.93 5.07
C ALA A 144 14.16 16.83 4.90
N PRO A 145 14.15 18.07 5.40
CA PRO A 145 15.23 19.04 5.17
C PRO A 145 16.64 18.50 5.41
N LEU A 146 16.82 17.71 6.47
CA LEU A 146 18.10 17.08 6.82
C LEU A 146 18.61 16.08 5.79
N ARG A 147 17.71 15.34 5.11
CA ARG A 147 18.07 14.40 4.05
C ARG A 147 18.48 15.14 2.77
N ARG A 148 17.95 16.34 2.54
CA ARG A 148 18.34 17.23 1.45
C ARG A 148 19.76 17.75 1.62
N ILE A 149 20.13 18.17 2.84
CA ILE A 149 21.47 18.65 3.18
C ILE A 149 22.51 17.53 3.01
N HIS A 150 22.21 16.33 3.51
CA HIS A 150 23.11 15.17 3.37
C HIS A 150 23.34 14.78 1.90
N ASN A 151 22.31 14.75 1.06
CA ASN A 151 22.45 14.41 -0.36
C ASN A 151 23.18 15.51 -1.16
N THR A 152 23.01 16.78 -0.78
CA THR A 152 23.72 17.89 -1.41
C THR A 152 25.19 17.89 -1.01
N GLY A 153 25.49 17.67 0.27
CA GLY A 153 26.86 17.53 0.76
C GLY A 153 27.63 16.38 0.10
N ALA A 154 27.02 15.21 -0.02
CA ALA A 154 27.63 14.05 -0.68
C ALA A 154 27.89 14.29 -2.19
N ARG A 155 27.06 15.10 -2.86
CA ARG A 155 27.29 15.49 -4.26
C ARG A 155 28.48 16.46 -4.40
N VAL A 156 28.57 17.44 -3.51
CA VAL A 156 29.68 18.42 -3.51
C VAL A 156 31.02 17.72 -3.24
N ILE A 157 31.06 16.81 -2.26
CA ILE A 157 32.27 16.03 -1.95
C ILE A 157 32.72 15.18 -3.15
N ARG A 158 31.79 14.53 -3.87
CA ARG A 158 32.12 13.77 -5.09
C ARG A 158 32.66 14.64 -6.21
N LEU A 159 32.12 15.84 -6.41
CA LEU A 159 32.59 16.78 -7.42
C LEU A 159 34.01 17.28 -7.10
N LEU A 160 34.29 17.57 -5.83
CA LEU A 160 35.63 18.00 -5.40
C LEU A 160 36.65 16.87 -5.49
N ALA A 161 36.27 15.61 -5.17
CA ALA A 161 37.15 14.45 -5.31
C ALA A 161 37.49 14.16 -6.78
N HIS A 162 36.58 14.40 -7.74
CA HIS A 162 36.87 14.25 -9.17
C HIS A 162 37.84 15.32 -9.73
N GLN A 163 37.86 16.52 -9.18
CA GLN A 163 38.81 17.56 -9.59
C GLN A 163 40.23 17.31 -9.13
N HIS A 164 40.45 16.58 -8.05
CA HIS A 164 41.80 16.24 -7.55
C HIS A 164 42.49 15.11 -8.33
N HIS A 165 41.78 14.31 -9.10
CA HIS A 165 42.36 13.24 -9.92
C HIS A 165 42.67 13.66 -11.37
N SER A 166 42.43 14.90 -11.75
CA SER A 166 42.67 15.40 -13.11
C SER A 166 43.94 16.29 -13.22
N VAL A 167 44.79 16.31 -12.20
CA VAL A 167 46.03 17.13 -12.15
C VAL A 167 47.23 16.29 -11.72
N GLU A 168 47.39 15.08 -12.28
CA GLU A 168 48.62 14.33 -12.32
C GLU A 168 48.86 13.82 -13.74
#